data_5ede1fdb7a5d93e62f329bde807ce071
#
_entry.id   5ede1fdb7a5d93e62f329bde807ce071
#
_cell.length_a   1.000
_cell.length_b   1.000
_cell.length_c   1.000
_cell.angle_alpha   90.00
_cell.angle_beta   90.00
_cell.angle_gamma   90.00
#
_symmetry.space_group_name_H-M   'P 1'
#
loop_
_entity.id
_entity.type
_entity.pdbx_description
1 polymer ?
#
loop_
_entity_poly.entity_id
_entity_poly.type
_entity_poly.pdbx_seq_one_letter_code
_entity_poly.pdbx_strand_id
1 'polypeptide(L)'
;PVRPHVGVVMSQSITAPGAYDGIPETEYQSDALIGPPLARPMSYSSAKTILSHPARFAWERENRRPGKREFDMGSLVHALLLRSGDDRLHVVDAYNWRTKAAQESRDEAQEQGKIAVHRGMLRDAARVAAAARRDPRVTQILSDGRPEVSVYWVDEETGVTCRARIDWLNPTDVVDVKTVGSYSKADPKPFGRSAASFDYPMQAAVYTEGVERATGVRRGFATIAVELDPPHFVHVTRYPEWAVLAGEARWRRALAIYAEREKSGQWADEGITTTPVPEWYGYDEIDTPEIEV
;
A
#
# COMPACT_ATOMS: atom_id res chain seq x y z
N PRO A 1 1.29 -26.54 -21.91
CA PRO A 1 0.82 -25.25 -21.48
C PRO A 1 -0.50 -25.42 -20.76
N VAL A 2 -0.42 -25.57 -19.43
CA VAL A 2 -1.59 -25.66 -18.54
C VAL A 2 -1.96 -24.22 -18.23
N ARG A 3 -3.14 -23.78 -18.68
CA ARG A 3 -3.74 -22.51 -18.25
C ARG A 3 -4.16 -22.69 -16.80
N PRO A 4 -3.74 -21.83 -15.85
CA PRO A 4 -4.29 -21.89 -14.50
C PRO A 4 -5.76 -21.44 -14.56
N HIS A 5 -6.61 -22.22 -13.92
CA HIS A 5 -8.03 -21.97 -13.80
C HIS A 5 -8.29 -20.64 -13.08
N VAL A 6 -8.99 -19.72 -13.75
CA VAL A 6 -9.65 -18.59 -13.13
C VAL A 6 -10.91 -19.15 -12.47
N GLY A 7 -10.80 -19.49 -11.21
CA GLY A 7 -11.94 -19.83 -10.37
C GLY A 7 -12.40 -18.56 -9.64
N VAL A 8 -13.66 -18.20 -9.78
CA VAL A 8 -14.34 -17.29 -8.85
C VAL A 8 -14.25 -17.96 -7.47
N VAL A 9 -13.43 -17.40 -6.57
CA VAL A 9 -13.23 -17.95 -5.25
C VAL A 9 -14.46 -17.63 -4.41
N MET A 10 -15.39 -18.55 -4.39
CA MET A 10 -16.36 -18.66 -3.31
C MET A 10 -15.58 -19.14 -2.07
N SER A 11 -15.35 -18.25 -1.11
CA SER A 11 -15.07 -18.56 0.31
C SER A 11 -14.11 -19.73 0.64
N GLN A 12 -13.01 -19.90 -0.10
CA GLN A 12 -11.98 -20.87 0.30
C GLN A 12 -10.92 -20.20 1.16
N SER A 13 -10.67 -20.80 2.33
CA SER A 13 -9.58 -20.35 3.20
C SER A 13 -8.24 -20.47 2.48
N ILE A 14 -7.41 -19.44 2.62
CA ILE A 14 -6.04 -19.40 2.11
C ILE A 14 -5.16 -20.11 3.14
N THR A 15 -4.72 -21.30 2.80
CA THR A 15 -3.96 -22.19 3.70
C THR A 15 -2.55 -22.48 3.17
N ALA A 16 -2.17 -21.91 2.03
CA ALA A 16 -0.85 -22.12 1.44
C ALA A 16 -0.24 -20.79 0.95
N PRO A 17 1.10 -20.67 0.91
CA PRO A 17 1.77 -19.61 0.17
C PRO A 17 1.35 -19.62 -1.31
N GLY A 18 1.23 -18.42 -1.89
CA GLY A 18 0.83 -18.30 -3.30
C GLY A 18 0.34 -16.90 -3.67
N ALA A 19 -0.03 -16.77 -4.96
CA ALA A 19 -0.61 -15.56 -5.52
C ALA A 19 -2.08 -15.80 -5.87
N TYR A 20 -2.96 -14.96 -5.38
CA TYR A 20 -4.41 -15.14 -5.43
C TYR A 20 -5.07 -13.93 -6.06
N ASP A 21 -5.95 -14.18 -7.03
CA ASP A 21 -6.77 -13.17 -7.69
C ASP A 21 -8.15 -13.08 -7.06
N GLY A 22 -8.79 -11.92 -7.18
CA GLY A 22 -10.20 -11.75 -6.84
C GLY A 22 -10.51 -11.74 -5.33
N ILE A 23 -9.51 -11.59 -4.46
CA ILE A 23 -9.76 -11.43 -3.03
C ILE A 23 -10.32 -10.02 -2.79
N PRO A 24 -11.53 -9.90 -2.21
CA PRO A 24 -12.08 -8.59 -1.87
C PRO A 24 -11.18 -7.82 -0.88
N GLU A 25 -11.12 -6.50 -1.03
CA GLU A 25 -10.31 -5.65 -0.14
C GLU A 25 -10.65 -5.84 1.34
N THR A 26 -11.95 -5.96 1.66
CA THR A 26 -12.40 -6.22 3.03
C THR A 26 -11.90 -7.52 3.61
N GLU A 27 -11.86 -8.57 2.80
CA GLU A 27 -11.38 -9.88 3.23
C GLU A 27 -9.86 -9.89 3.38
N TYR A 28 -9.15 -9.25 2.42
CA TYR A 28 -7.71 -9.04 2.55
C TYR A 28 -7.35 -8.27 3.81
N GLN A 29 -8.07 -7.19 4.14
CA GLN A 29 -7.80 -6.37 5.31
C GLN A 29 -8.17 -7.05 6.64
N SER A 30 -9.22 -7.86 6.66
CA SER A 30 -9.70 -8.54 7.87
C SER A 30 -8.95 -9.81 8.22
N ASP A 31 -8.15 -10.36 7.30
CA ASP A 31 -7.56 -11.70 7.37
C ASP A 31 -8.60 -12.83 7.47
N ALA A 32 -9.85 -12.57 7.10
CA ALA A 32 -10.96 -13.51 7.26
C ALA A 32 -10.78 -14.82 6.47
N LEU A 33 -10.02 -14.77 5.37
CA LEU A 33 -9.75 -15.95 4.53
C LEU A 33 -8.49 -16.72 4.97
N ILE A 34 -7.71 -16.20 5.92
CA ILE A 34 -6.44 -16.82 6.29
C ILE A 34 -6.70 -18.00 7.26
N GLY A 35 -6.24 -19.18 6.85
CA GLY A 35 -6.33 -20.40 7.65
C GLY A 35 -4.97 -21.06 7.87
N PRO A 36 -4.87 -21.94 8.92
CA PRO A 36 -3.64 -22.64 9.20
C PRO A 36 -3.08 -23.40 7.98
N PRO A 37 -1.75 -23.48 7.82
CA PRO A 37 -0.72 -23.04 8.75
C PRO A 37 -0.42 -21.54 8.68
N LEU A 38 -0.99 -20.78 7.75
CA LEU A 38 -0.84 -19.34 7.66
C LEU A 38 -1.63 -18.68 8.80
N ALA A 39 -1.01 -17.70 9.47
CA ALA A 39 -1.66 -16.98 10.54
C ALA A 39 -1.07 -15.58 10.70
N ARG A 40 -1.91 -14.61 11.02
CA ARG A 40 -1.51 -13.24 11.38
C ARG A 40 -0.48 -12.63 10.42
N PRO A 41 -0.78 -12.53 9.11
CA PRO A 41 0.23 -12.15 8.13
C PRO A 41 0.71 -10.72 8.33
N MET A 42 2.03 -10.56 8.28
CA MET A 42 2.71 -9.28 8.34
C MET A 42 2.75 -8.63 6.96
N SER A 43 2.49 -7.34 6.89
CA SER A 43 2.53 -6.55 5.66
C SER A 43 3.59 -5.45 5.73
N TYR A 44 3.89 -4.83 4.59
CA TYR A 44 4.70 -3.62 4.55
C TYR A 44 4.21 -2.52 5.53
N SER A 45 2.89 -2.28 5.58
CA SER A 45 2.32 -1.29 6.52
C SER A 45 2.55 -1.69 7.98
N SER A 46 2.40 -2.98 8.29
CA SER A 46 2.71 -3.53 9.61
C SER A 46 4.17 -3.31 9.98
N ALA A 47 5.09 -3.57 9.04
CA ALA A 47 6.52 -3.36 9.24
C ALA A 47 6.85 -1.91 9.59
N LYS A 48 6.25 -0.94 8.91
CA LYS A 48 6.42 0.49 9.23
C LYS A 48 6.00 0.80 10.66
N THR A 49 4.85 0.30 11.08
CA THR A 49 4.35 0.54 12.44
C THR A 49 5.27 -0.12 13.47
N ILE A 50 5.73 -1.36 13.23
CA ILE A 50 6.65 -2.07 14.13
C ILE A 50 7.99 -1.34 14.26
N LEU A 51 8.57 -0.90 13.14
CA LEU A 51 9.84 -0.15 13.15
C LEU A 51 9.74 1.20 13.87
N SER A 52 8.57 1.81 13.83
CA SER A 52 8.30 3.06 14.53
C SER A 52 7.96 2.83 16.00
N HIS A 53 7.09 1.86 16.29
CA HIS A 53 6.54 1.67 17.64
C HIS A 53 5.88 0.28 17.77
N PRO A 54 6.59 -0.75 18.26
CA PRO A 54 6.06 -2.10 18.38
C PRO A 54 4.76 -2.20 19.20
N ALA A 55 4.67 -1.47 20.32
CA ALA A 55 3.48 -1.46 21.16
C ALA A 55 2.25 -0.88 20.44
N ARG A 56 2.45 0.13 19.57
CA ARG A 56 1.36 0.67 18.74
C ARG A 56 0.86 -0.37 17.76
N PHE A 57 1.74 -1.13 17.13
CA PHE A 57 1.35 -2.22 16.23
C PHE A 57 0.47 -3.25 16.96
N ALA A 58 0.88 -3.69 18.14
CA ALA A 58 0.09 -4.63 18.94
C ALA A 58 -1.30 -4.09 19.25
N TRP A 59 -1.38 -2.82 19.67
CA TRP A 59 -2.65 -2.17 19.97
C TRP A 59 -3.55 -2.05 18.71
N GLU A 60 -3.01 -1.59 17.56
CA GLU A 60 -3.75 -1.44 16.32
C GLU A 60 -4.26 -2.79 15.77
N ARG A 61 -3.50 -3.86 15.99
CA ARG A 61 -3.91 -5.22 15.62
C ARG A 61 -5.14 -5.70 16.40
N GLU A 62 -5.20 -5.39 17.68
CA GLU A 62 -6.33 -5.75 18.54
C GLU A 62 -7.51 -4.79 18.38
N ASN A 63 -7.23 -3.54 18.03
CA ASN A 63 -8.22 -2.47 17.88
C ASN A 63 -8.35 -2.04 16.42
N ARG A 64 -8.53 -3.00 15.52
CA ARG A 64 -8.67 -2.71 14.09
C ARG A 64 -9.82 -1.74 13.86
N ARG A 65 -9.53 -0.62 13.20
CA ARG A 65 -10.56 0.32 12.80
C ARG A 65 -11.42 -0.32 11.72
N PRO A 66 -12.74 -0.09 11.71
CA PRO A 66 -13.57 -0.45 10.57
C PRO A 66 -12.95 0.08 9.28
N GLY A 67 -13.01 -0.72 8.22
CA GLY A 67 -12.53 -0.29 6.89
C GLY A 67 -13.11 1.07 6.50
N LYS A 68 -12.40 1.81 5.66
CA LYS A 68 -12.86 3.13 5.18
C LYS A 68 -14.28 3.01 4.62
N ARG A 69 -15.19 3.83 5.13
CA ARG A 69 -16.58 3.94 4.62
C ARG A 69 -16.69 4.86 3.42
N GLU A 70 -15.62 5.52 3.05
CA GLU A 70 -15.57 6.47 1.94
C GLU A 70 -14.36 6.19 1.05
N PHE A 71 -14.57 6.22 -0.25
CA PHE A 71 -13.48 6.30 -1.21
C PHE A 71 -12.90 7.71 -1.15
N ASP A 72 -11.60 7.81 -0.89
CA ASP A 72 -10.91 9.06 -1.22
C ASP A 72 -10.63 9.12 -2.74
N MET A 73 -10.26 10.31 -3.21
CA MET A 73 -9.97 10.53 -4.63
C MET A 73 -8.88 9.57 -5.12
N GLY A 74 -7.87 9.29 -4.30
CA GLY A 74 -6.78 8.38 -4.63
C GLY A 74 -7.26 6.96 -4.87
N SER A 75 -8.06 6.40 -3.97
CA SER A 75 -8.62 5.05 -4.11
C SER A 75 -9.51 4.93 -5.36
N LEU A 76 -10.28 5.97 -5.68
CA LEU A 76 -11.13 5.96 -6.88
C LEU A 76 -10.32 6.03 -8.18
N VAL A 77 -9.26 6.86 -8.21
CA VAL A 77 -8.32 6.91 -9.34
C VAL A 77 -7.65 5.57 -9.54
N HIS A 78 -7.20 4.93 -8.47
CA HIS A 78 -6.59 3.62 -8.47
C HIS A 78 -7.53 2.57 -9.08
N ALA A 79 -8.76 2.45 -8.58
CA ALA A 79 -9.75 1.53 -9.11
C ALA A 79 -10.04 1.75 -10.60
N LEU A 80 -10.20 3.01 -11.02
CA LEU A 80 -10.45 3.37 -12.42
C LEU A 80 -9.24 3.11 -13.32
N LEU A 81 -8.02 3.41 -12.84
CA LEU A 81 -6.79 3.21 -13.61
C LEU A 81 -6.52 1.73 -13.83
N LEU A 82 -6.68 0.91 -12.82
CA LEU A 82 -6.41 -0.52 -12.89
C LEU A 82 -7.60 -1.34 -13.41
N ARG A 83 -8.77 -0.70 -13.60
CA ARG A 83 -10.03 -1.39 -13.92
C ARG A 83 -10.37 -2.47 -12.89
N SER A 84 -9.94 -2.28 -11.66
CA SER A 84 -10.31 -3.08 -10.53
C SER A 84 -11.61 -2.50 -9.96
N GLY A 85 -12.72 -3.21 -10.16
CA GLY A 85 -14.01 -2.79 -9.60
C GLY A 85 -14.07 -3.12 -8.11
N ASP A 86 -14.72 -2.24 -7.32
CA ASP A 86 -15.22 -2.63 -6.00
C ASP A 86 -16.75 -2.73 -6.13
N ASP A 87 -17.29 -3.92 -5.96
CA ASP A 87 -18.74 -4.19 -6.07
C ASP A 87 -19.57 -3.40 -5.05
N ARG A 88 -18.91 -2.85 -4.03
CA ARG A 88 -19.50 -1.95 -3.06
C ARG A 88 -19.64 -0.51 -3.55
N LEU A 89 -19.00 -0.17 -4.68
CA LEU A 89 -19.07 1.20 -5.22
C LEU A 89 -20.49 1.55 -5.61
N HIS A 90 -21.04 2.60 -5.01
CA HIS A 90 -22.34 3.13 -5.30
C HIS A 90 -22.27 4.59 -5.75
N VAL A 91 -22.67 4.84 -6.98
CA VAL A 91 -22.65 6.20 -7.55
C VAL A 91 -23.97 6.92 -7.23
N VAL A 92 -23.87 7.91 -6.36
CA VAL A 92 -25.00 8.79 -6.03
C VAL A 92 -25.14 9.84 -7.12
N ASP A 93 -26.39 10.05 -7.58
CA ASP A 93 -26.74 11.06 -8.59
C ASP A 93 -26.73 12.48 -8.04
N ALA A 94 -25.57 12.91 -7.57
CA ALA A 94 -25.30 14.24 -7.06
C ALA A 94 -23.93 14.71 -7.52
N TYR A 95 -23.76 16.02 -7.67
CA TYR A 95 -22.45 16.59 -8.02
C TYR A 95 -21.51 16.70 -6.82
N ASN A 96 -22.07 16.87 -5.64
CA ASN A 96 -21.37 16.96 -4.36
C ASN A 96 -22.32 16.61 -3.21
N TRP A 97 -21.83 16.59 -1.98
CA TRP A 97 -22.60 16.26 -0.77
C TRP A 97 -23.31 17.47 -0.12
N ARG A 98 -23.56 18.58 -0.85
CA ARG A 98 -24.11 19.80 -0.23
C ARG A 98 -25.62 19.76 -0.02
N THR A 99 -26.35 18.93 -0.76
CA THR A 99 -27.81 18.83 -0.63
C THR A 99 -28.18 17.74 0.38
N LYS A 100 -29.30 17.95 1.08
CA LYS A 100 -29.82 16.96 2.05
C LYS A 100 -30.11 15.62 1.36
N ALA A 101 -30.71 15.63 0.18
CA ALA A 101 -30.98 14.42 -0.59
C ALA A 101 -29.69 13.62 -0.94
N ALA A 102 -28.60 14.33 -1.29
CA ALA A 102 -27.33 13.66 -1.57
C ALA A 102 -26.73 13.02 -0.30
N GLN A 103 -26.85 13.69 0.84
CA GLN A 103 -26.40 13.16 2.13
C GLN A 103 -27.23 11.94 2.55
N GLU A 104 -28.55 12.01 2.45
CA GLU A 104 -29.45 10.88 2.73
C GLU A 104 -29.12 9.68 1.84
N SER A 105 -28.94 9.88 0.53
CA SER A 105 -28.57 8.80 -0.40
C SER A 105 -27.18 8.20 -0.10
N ARG A 106 -26.22 9.02 0.37
CA ARG A 106 -24.93 8.53 0.85
C ARG A 106 -25.09 7.65 2.08
N ASP A 107 -25.86 8.14 3.05
CA ASP A 107 -26.05 7.47 4.33
C ASP A 107 -26.79 6.12 4.15
N GLU A 108 -27.81 6.09 3.30
CA GLU A 108 -28.50 4.85 2.90
C GLU A 108 -27.53 3.84 2.23
N ALA A 109 -26.66 4.30 1.33
CA ALA A 109 -25.67 3.43 0.71
C ALA A 109 -24.69 2.87 1.75
N GLN A 110 -24.24 3.69 2.70
CA GLN A 110 -23.34 3.28 3.78
C GLN A 110 -24.00 2.29 4.74
N GLU A 111 -25.28 2.44 5.06
CA GLU A 111 -26.06 1.49 5.85
C GLU A 111 -26.15 0.12 5.16
N GLN A 112 -26.19 0.11 3.82
CA GLN A 112 -26.15 -1.10 3.01
C GLN A 112 -24.73 -1.68 2.85
N GLY A 113 -23.72 -1.14 3.54
CA GLY A 113 -22.32 -1.57 3.42
C GLY A 113 -21.66 -1.17 2.10
N LYS A 114 -22.28 -0.26 1.34
CA LYS A 114 -21.72 0.27 0.09
C LYS A 114 -20.83 1.49 0.34
N ILE A 115 -19.97 1.78 -0.62
CA ILE A 115 -19.09 2.94 -0.61
C ILE A 115 -19.66 3.98 -1.59
N ALA A 116 -20.27 5.03 -1.05
CA ALA A 116 -20.90 6.06 -1.84
C ALA A 116 -19.87 7.03 -2.44
N VAL A 117 -19.98 7.31 -3.72
CA VAL A 117 -19.27 8.38 -4.42
C VAL A 117 -20.27 9.25 -5.19
N HIS A 118 -20.06 10.54 -5.23
CA HIS A 118 -20.88 11.42 -6.06
C HIS A 118 -20.31 11.57 -7.47
N ARG A 119 -21.15 11.90 -8.44
CA ARG A 119 -20.75 12.04 -9.87
C ARG A 119 -19.60 13.01 -10.09
N GLY A 120 -19.51 14.09 -9.32
CA GLY A 120 -18.39 15.05 -9.43
C GLY A 120 -17.05 14.39 -9.16
N MET A 121 -16.94 13.65 -8.04
CA MET A 121 -15.73 12.92 -7.68
C MET A 121 -15.38 11.85 -8.70
N LEU A 122 -16.37 11.06 -9.14
CA LEU A 122 -16.17 10.04 -10.18
C LEU A 122 -15.65 10.65 -11.48
N ARG A 123 -16.22 11.77 -11.92
CA ARG A 123 -15.76 12.48 -13.13
C ARG A 123 -14.33 12.98 -12.99
N ASP A 124 -13.97 13.55 -11.85
CA ASP A 124 -12.65 14.10 -11.62
C ASP A 124 -11.60 12.97 -11.53
N ALA A 125 -11.90 11.89 -10.83
CA ALA A 125 -11.07 10.68 -10.81
C ALA A 125 -10.89 10.05 -12.21
N ALA A 126 -11.96 10.01 -13.00
CA ALA A 126 -11.89 9.52 -14.38
C ALA A 126 -10.97 10.37 -15.27
N ARG A 127 -10.91 11.68 -15.06
CA ARG A 127 -9.96 12.56 -15.78
C ARG A 127 -8.51 12.24 -15.44
N VAL A 128 -8.21 12.04 -14.16
CA VAL A 128 -6.88 11.65 -13.68
C VAL A 128 -6.48 10.29 -14.26
N ALA A 129 -7.33 9.29 -14.14
CA ALA A 129 -7.06 7.96 -14.69
C ALA A 129 -6.90 7.97 -16.23
N ALA A 130 -7.71 8.77 -16.93
CA ALA A 130 -7.57 8.95 -18.37
C ALA A 130 -6.28 9.67 -18.77
N ALA A 131 -5.82 10.64 -17.97
CA ALA A 131 -4.54 11.30 -18.18
C ALA A 131 -3.39 10.32 -18.02
N ALA A 132 -3.39 9.51 -16.94
CA ALA A 132 -2.40 8.48 -16.71
C ALA A 132 -2.37 7.46 -17.87
N ARG A 133 -3.52 7.01 -18.36
CA ARG A 133 -3.61 6.07 -19.50
C ARG A 133 -3.16 6.64 -20.85
N ARG A 134 -3.07 7.97 -21.01
CA ARG A 134 -2.48 8.58 -22.22
C ARG A 134 -0.95 8.53 -22.23
N ASP A 135 -0.30 8.30 -21.10
CA ASP A 135 1.14 8.10 -21.07
C ASP A 135 1.48 6.73 -21.68
N PRO A 136 2.32 6.69 -22.75
CA PRO A 136 2.63 5.44 -23.43
C PRO A 136 3.34 4.42 -22.52
N ARG A 137 4.10 4.87 -21.53
CA ARG A 137 4.77 4.00 -20.55
C ARG A 137 3.75 3.30 -19.65
N VAL A 138 2.73 4.04 -19.18
CA VAL A 138 1.63 3.49 -18.40
C VAL A 138 0.81 2.49 -19.23
N THR A 139 0.48 2.85 -20.47
CA THR A 139 -0.24 1.97 -21.40
C THR A 139 0.53 0.67 -21.61
N GLN A 140 1.85 0.74 -21.82
CA GLN A 140 2.70 -0.44 -21.99
C GLN A 140 2.73 -1.31 -20.72
N ILE A 141 2.93 -0.72 -19.55
CA ILE A 141 3.00 -1.44 -18.27
C ILE A 141 1.68 -2.14 -17.95
N LEU A 142 0.55 -1.49 -18.24
CA LEU A 142 -0.78 -2.00 -17.95
C LEU A 142 -1.42 -2.78 -19.12
N SER A 143 -0.66 -3.08 -20.19
CA SER A 143 -1.20 -3.81 -21.36
C SER A 143 -1.42 -5.29 -21.12
N ASP A 144 -0.58 -5.90 -20.29
CA ASP A 144 -0.65 -7.32 -19.91
C ASP A 144 -0.40 -7.44 -18.40
N GLY A 145 -1.28 -8.13 -17.71
CA GLY A 145 -1.16 -8.30 -16.27
C GLY A 145 -2.50 -8.46 -15.56
N ARG A 146 -2.45 -8.47 -14.23
CA ARG A 146 -3.61 -8.68 -13.37
C ARG A 146 -3.64 -7.63 -12.26
N PRO A 147 -4.81 -7.02 -12.00
CA PRO A 147 -4.97 -6.07 -10.91
C PRO A 147 -5.14 -6.78 -9.56
N GLU A 148 -4.78 -6.09 -8.49
CA GLU A 148 -5.14 -6.41 -7.10
C GLU A 148 -4.76 -7.83 -6.68
N VAL A 149 -3.59 -8.32 -7.13
CA VAL A 149 -3.12 -9.66 -6.79
C VAL A 149 -2.66 -9.71 -5.35
N SER A 150 -3.28 -10.56 -4.55
CA SER A 150 -2.88 -10.78 -3.15
C SER A 150 -1.87 -11.92 -3.10
N VAL A 151 -0.71 -11.66 -2.49
CA VAL A 151 0.34 -12.67 -2.31
C VAL A 151 0.57 -12.96 -0.84
N TYR A 152 0.77 -14.24 -0.53
CA TYR A 152 1.07 -14.74 0.81
C TYR A 152 2.29 -15.64 0.74
N TRP A 153 3.19 -15.49 1.71
CA TRP A 153 4.38 -16.34 1.84
C TRP A 153 4.76 -16.49 3.30
N VAL A 154 5.67 -17.41 3.57
CA VAL A 154 6.28 -17.56 4.87
C VAL A 154 7.74 -17.16 4.74
N ASP A 155 8.20 -16.28 5.62
CA ASP A 155 9.60 -15.93 5.70
C ASP A 155 10.39 -17.12 6.29
N GLU A 156 11.41 -17.57 5.58
CA GLU A 156 12.14 -18.79 5.94
C GLU A 156 12.98 -18.67 7.21
N GLU A 157 13.46 -17.45 7.51
CA GLU A 157 14.34 -17.22 8.67
C GLU A 157 13.52 -17.12 9.98
N THR A 158 12.39 -16.44 9.91
CA THR A 158 11.58 -16.14 11.10
C THR A 158 10.34 -17.02 11.25
N GLY A 159 9.93 -17.71 10.19
CA GLY A 159 8.67 -18.45 10.15
C GLY A 159 7.43 -17.56 10.10
N VAL A 160 7.60 -16.25 9.97
CA VAL A 160 6.49 -15.29 9.95
C VAL A 160 5.71 -15.39 8.65
N THR A 161 4.39 -15.52 8.75
CA THR A 161 3.52 -15.36 7.57
C THR A 161 3.53 -13.90 7.14
N CYS A 162 3.70 -13.68 5.83
CA CYS A 162 3.76 -12.37 5.21
C CYS A 162 2.69 -12.24 4.14
N ARG A 163 2.30 -11.00 3.84
CA ARG A 163 1.38 -10.69 2.76
C ARG A 163 1.68 -9.37 2.06
N ALA A 164 1.30 -9.30 0.79
CA ALA A 164 1.23 -8.06 0.04
C ALA A 164 0.02 -8.08 -0.89
N ARG A 165 -0.50 -6.89 -1.23
CA ARG A 165 -1.49 -6.71 -2.30
C ARG A 165 -0.85 -5.87 -3.38
N ILE A 166 -0.72 -6.48 -4.54
CA ILE A 166 -0.03 -5.91 -5.70
C ILE A 166 -1.05 -5.20 -6.56
N ASP A 167 -0.88 -3.90 -6.77
CA ASP A 167 -1.81 -3.09 -7.55
C ASP A 167 -1.95 -3.62 -8.98
N TRP A 168 -0.81 -3.94 -9.61
CA TRP A 168 -0.78 -4.58 -10.93
C TRP A 168 0.43 -5.50 -11.03
N LEU A 169 0.18 -6.76 -11.35
CA LEU A 169 1.21 -7.77 -11.57
C LEU A 169 1.28 -8.13 -13.05
N ASN A 170 2.38 -7.75 -13.70
CA ASN A 170 2.63 -8.11 -15.09
C ASN A 170 3.79 -9.14 -15.21
N PRO A 171 4.12 -9.64 -16.41
CA PRO A 171 5.18 -10.64 -16.57
C PRO A 171 6.56 -10.19 -16.10
N THR A 172 6.88 -8.90 -16.14
CA THR A 172 8.21 -8.35 -15.84
C THR A 172 8.29 -7.57 -14.54
N ASP A 173 7.17 -7.03 -14.09
CA ASP A 173 7.15 -6.06 -12.99
C ASP A 173 6.02 -6.30 -11.99
N VAL A 174 6.34 -5.99 -10.76
CA VAL A 174 5.40 -5.64 -9.68
C VAL A 174 5.17 -4.14 -9.78
N VAL A 175 3.95 -3.71 -10.01
CA VAL A 175 3.62 -2.29 -10.23
C VAL A 175 2.77 -1.77 -9.09
N ASP A 176 3.10 -0.58 -8.65
CA ASP A 176 2.40 0.14 -7.58
C ASP A 176 1.99 1.53 -8.08
N VAL A 177 0.76 1.91 -7.81
CA VAL A 177 0.18 3.19 -8.22
C VAL A 177 0.15 4.14 -7.04
N LYS A 178 0.68 5.34 -7.22
CA LYS A 178 0.64 6.40 -6.21
C LYS A 178 -0.05 7.64 -6.76
N THR A 179 -1.10 8.07 -6.07
CA THR A 179 -1.69 9.37 -6.33
C THR A 179 -0.98 10.43 -5.50
N VAL A 180 -0.69 11.56 -6.12
CA VAL A 180 0.09 12.65 -5.52
C VAL A 180 -0.79 13.89 -5.44
N GLY A 181 -1.00 14.41 -4.24
CA GLY A 181 -1.81 15.62 -4.00
C GLY A 181 -1.02 16.91 -4.15
N SER A 182 -1.69 18.04 -3.90
CA SER A 182 -1.23 19.41 -4.17
C SER A 182 0.10 19.80 -3.53
N TYR A 183 0.49 19.16 -2.42
CA TYR A 183 1.74 19.47 -1.69
C TYR A 183 2.91 18.58 -2.12
N SER A 184 2.66 17.56 -2.91
CA SER A 184 3.66 16.62 -3.39
C SER A 184 3.49 16.49 -4.89
N LYS A 185 4.58 16.62 -5.63
CA LYS A 185 4.55 16.55 -7.10
C LYS A 185 5.09 15.22 -7.57
N ALA A 186 4.65 14.80 -8.75
CA ALA A 186 5.15 13.60 -9.40
C ALA A 186 6.59 13.76 -9.92
N ASP A 187 7.13 14.96 -9.99
CA ASP A 187 8.52 15.22 -10.42
C ASP A 187 9.53 14.38 -9.62
N PRO A 188 10.65 13.95 -10.23
CA PRO A 188 11.60 13.02 -9.61
C PRO A 188 12.11 13.42 -8.23
N LYS A 189 12.48 14.70 -8.02
CA LYS A 189 13.02 15.15 -6.72
C LYS A 189 11.97 15.22 -5.61
N PRO A 190 10.81 15.90 -5.79
CA PRO A 190 9.74 15.90 -4.79
C PRO A 190 9.22 14.49 -4.51
N PHE A 191 8.99 13.68 -5.54
CA PHE A 191 8.54 12.31 -5.38
C PHE A 191 9.56 11.45 -4.63
N GLY A 192 10.86 11.62 -4.90
CA GLY A 192 11.92 10.92 -4.18
C GLY A 192 11.93 11.22 -2.68
N ARG A 193 11.67 12.48 -2.27
CA ARG A 193 11.51 12.83 -0.85
C ARG A 193 10.28 12.14 -0.23
N SER A 194 9.16 12.15 -0.96
CA SER A 194 7.96 11.43 -0.53
C SER A 194 8.21 9.92 -0.41
N ALA A 195 8.91 9.33 -1.40
CA ALA A 195 9.25 7.92 -1.38
C ALA A 195 10.10 7.54 -0.15
N ALA A 196 11.06 8.37 0.22
CA ALA A 196 11.85 8.18 1.43
C ALA A 196 11.00 8.33 2.70
N SER A 197 10.17 9.37 2.79
CA SER A 197 9.32 9.64 3.96
C SER A 197 8.27 8.55 4.20
N PHE A 198 7.73 7.97 3.12
CA PHE A 198 6.76 6.89 3.20
C PHE A 198 7.38 5.50 3.14
N ASP A 199 8.70 5.40 3.00
CA ASP A 199 9.46 4.14 2.95
C ASP A 199 9.09 3.24 1.73
N TYR A 200 8.79 3.84 0.58
CA TYR A 200 8.43 3.10 -0.62
C TYR A 200 9.52 2.13 -1.13
N PRO A 201 10.84 2.39 -0.96
CA PRO A 201 11.85 1.38 -1.26
C PRO A 201 11.70 0.09 -0.44
N MET A 202 11.26 0.17 0.82
CA MET A 202 10.92 -1.03 1.61
C MET A 202 9.67 -1.72 1.03
N GLN A 203 8.67 -0.97 0.58
CA GLN A 203 7.52 -1.55 -0.11
C GLN A 203 7.95 -2.33 -1.37
N ALA A 204 8.87 -1.76 -2.15
CA ALA A 204 9.42 -2.41 -3.34
C ALA A 204 10.10 -3.74 -2.99
N ALA A 205 10.95 -3.76 -1.96
CA ALA A 205 11.62 -4.97 -1.49
C ALA A 205 10.62 -6.04 -1.05
N VAL A 206 9.65 -5.68 -0.19
CA VAL A 206 8.62 -6.60 0.33
C VAL A 206 7.76 -7.18 -0.78
N TYR A 207 7.34 -6.35 -1.73
CA TYR A 207 6.41 -6.77 -2.79
C TYR A 207 7.10 -7.67 -3.82
N THR A 208 8.34 -7.35 -4.20
CA THR A 208 9.10 -8.18 -5.13
C THR A 208 9.49 -9.51 -4.50
N GLU A 209 9.92 -9.53 -3.25
CA GLU A 209 10.16 -10.76 -2.49
C GLU A 209 8.89 -11.62 -2.41
N GLY A 210 7.77 -11.04 -1.99
CA GLY A 210 6.51 -11.76 -1.86
C GLY A 210 6.06 -12.39 -3.17
N VAL A 211 6.17 -11.67 -4.29
CA VAL A 211 5.85 -12.20 -5.62
C VAL A 211 6.81 -13.31 -6.02
N GLU A 212 8.11 -13.15 -5.79
CA GLU A 212 9.10 -14.18 -6.08
C GLU A 212 8.83 -15.46 -5.28
N ARG A 213 8.58 -15.34 -3.97
CA ARG A 213 8.26 -16.47 -3.08
C ARG A 213 6.94 -17.16 -3.47
N ALA A 214 5.93 -16.39 -3.86
CA ALA A 214 4.61 -16.92 -4.21
C ALA A 214 4.55 -17.53 -5.61
N THR A 215 5.40 -17.10 -6.55
CA THR A 215 5.30 -17.50 -7.97
C THR A 215 6.53 -18.20 -8.51
N GLY A 216 7.65 -18.18 -7.78
CA GLY A 216 8.95 -18.66 -8.24
C GLY A 216 9.61 -17.78 -9.31
N VAL A 217 9.04 -16.61 -9.61
CA VAL A 217 9.53 -15.72 -10.67
C VAL A 217 9.90 -14.35 -10.11
N ARG A 218 11.17 -14.01 -10.25
CA ARG A 218 11.69 -12.69 -9.87
C ARG A 218 11.21 -11.63 -10.88
N ARG A 219 10.71 -10.52 -10.38
CA ARG A 219 10.23 -9.39 -11.18
C ARG A 219 10.85 -8.07 -10.70
N GLY A 220 10.89 -7.08 -11.59
CA GLY A 220 11.24 -5.73 -11.21
C GLY A 220 10.14 -5.06 -10.40
N PHE A 221 10.42 -3.85 -9.89
CA PHE A 221 9.42 -2.99 -9.28
C PHE A 221 9.31 -1.68 -10.03
N ALA A 222 8.10 -1.25 -10.33
CA ALA A 222 7.82 0.03 -10.97
C ALA A 222 6.72 0.79 -10.22
N THR A 223 6.87 2.09 -10.09
CA THR A 223 5.84 2.96 -9.51
C THR A 223 5.29 3.87 -10.61
N ILE A 224 3.96 3.96 -10.68
CA ILE A 224 3.23 4.94 -11.47
C ILE A 224 2.73 6.02 -10.52
N ALA A 225 3.39 7.17 -10.48
CA ALA A 225 2.94 8.33 -9.71
C ALA A 225 2.11 9.24 -10.62
N VAL A 226 0.89 9.61 -10.20
CA VAL A 226 0.00 10.49 -10.95
C VAL A 226 -0.52 11.62 -10.08
N GLU A 227 -0.42 12.86 -10.57
CA GLU A 227 -0.92 14.04 -9.87
C GLU A 227 -2.45 14.12 -9.93
N LEU A 228 -3.09 14.37 -8.78
CA LEU A 228 -4.53 14.58 -8.69
C LEU A 228 -4.95 15.94 -9.29
N ASP A 229 -4.05 16.93 -9.25
CA ASP A 229 -4.31 18.26 -9.79
C ASP A 229 -3.95 18.36 -11.27
N PRO A 230 -4.66 19.18 -12.06
CA PRO A 230 -4.28 19.45 -13.44
C PRO A 230 -2.85 20.02 -13.57
N PRO A 231 -2.13 19.65 -14.62
CA PRO A 231 -2.53 18.86 -15.78
C PRO A 231 -2.44 17.34 -15.61
N HIS A 232 -2.34 16.81 -14.38
CA HIS A 232 -2.24 15.39 -14.05
C HIS A 232 -0.95 14.77 -14.59
N PHE A 233 0.19 15.35 -14.25
CA PHE A 233 1.48 14.80 -14.63
C PHE A 233 1.65 13.37 -14.12
N VAL A 234 2.34 12.58 -14.93
CA VAL A 234 2.61 11.17 -14.66
C VAL A 234 4.11 10.95 -14.64
N HIS A 235 4.58 10.29 -13.59
CA HIS A 235 5.96 9.85 -13.48
C HIS A 235 6.00 8.33 -13.28
N VAL A 236 6.60 7.64 -14.25
CA VAL A 236 6.86 6.20 -14.14
C VAL A 236 8.32 6.05 -13.71
N THR A 237 8.56 5.42 -12.57
CA THR A 237 9.88 5.36 -11.95
C THR A 237 10.19 4.00 -11.33
N ARG A 238 11.48 3.76 -11.11
CA ARG A 238 12.04 2.67 -10.32
C ARG A 238 12.95 3.24 -9.26
N TYR A 239 13.09 2.56 -8.14
CA TYR A 239 14.02 2.98 -7.10
C TYR A 239 15.42 2.48 -7.41
N PRO A 240 16.47 3.24 -7.05
CA PRO A 240 17.84 2.77 -7.21
C PRO A 240 18.09 1.56 -6.30
N GLU A 241 18.93 0.65 -6.75
CA GLU A 241 19.21 -0.63 -6.09
C GLU A 241 19.60 -0.45 -4.61
N TRP A 242 20.50 0.52 -4.33
CA TRP A 242 20.91 0.80 -2.95
C TRP A 242 19.75 1.16 -2.02
N ALA A 243 18.72 1.84 -2.53
CA ALA A 243 17.55 2.20 -1.74
C ALA A 243 16.65 0.99 -1.48
N VAL A 244 16.50 0.09 -2.47
CA VAL A 244 15.75 -1.16 -2.31
C VAL A 244 16.45 -2.07 -1.32
N LEU A 245 17.80 -2.20 -1.39
CA LEU A 245 18.58 -2.96 -0.41
C LEU A 245 18.47 -2.41 1.01
N ALA A 246 18.47 -1.08 1.16
CA ALA A 246 18.20 -0.46 2.46
C ALA A 246 16.78 -0.76 2.96
N GLY A 247 15.79 -0.76 2.06
CA GLY A 247 14.41 -1.16 2.33
C GLY A 247 14.31 -2.62 2.76
N GLU A 248 15.02 -3.52 2.10
CA GLU A 248 15.11 -4.93 2.47
C GLU A 248 15.68 -5.11 3.89
N ALA A 249 16.77 -4.46 4.21
CA ALA A 249 17.35 -4.51 5.56
C ALA A 249 16.35 -4.03 6.63
N ARG A 250 15.55 -3.00 6.34
CA ARG A 250 14.46 -2.54 7.22
C ARG A 250 13.36 -3.58 7.37
N TRP A 251 12.99 -4.23 6.27
CA TRP A 251 12.02 -5.33 6.28
C TRP A 251 12.49 -6.50 7.15
N ARG A 252 13.73 -6.98 6.97
CA ARG A 252 14.33 -8.05 7.79
C ARG A 252 14.33 -7.69 9.26
N ARG A 253 14.70 -6.44 9.60
CA ARG A 253 14.63 -5.95 10.98
C ARG A 253 13.21 -5.99 11.55
N ALA A 254 12.21 -5.58 10.78
CA ALA A 254 10.82 -5.62 11.21
C ALA A 254 10.33 -7.04 11.46
N LEU A 255 10.70 -8.00 10.59
CA LEU A 255 10.38 -9.42 10.77
C LEU A 255 11.01 -10.00 12.04
N ALA A 256 12.27 -9.68 12.31
CA ALA A 256 12.97 -10.14 13.51
C ALA A 256 12.31 -9.59 14.79
N ILE A 257 11.97 -8.29 14.81
CA ILE A 257 11.24 -7.68 15.94
C ILE A 257 9.88 -8.36 16.10
N TYR A 258 9.13 -8.56 15.03
CA TYR A 258 7.82 -9.20 15.09
C TYR A 258 7.92 -10.62 15.67
N ALA A 259 8.82 -11.45 15.16
CA ALA A 259 9.00 -12.83 15.60
C ALA A 259 9.40 -12.92 17.07
N GLU A 260 10.29 -12.04 17.53
CA GLU A 260 10.69 -11.95 18.94
C GLU A 260 9.51 -11.55 19.83
N ARG A 261 8.78 -10.49 19.44
CA ARG A 261 7.65 -9.97 20.23
C ARG A 261 6.46 -10.94 20.26
N GLU A 262 6.18 -11.63 19.17
CA GLU A 262 5.15 -12.71 19.17
C GLU A 262 5.56 -13.87 20.09
N LYS A 263 6.83 -14.25 20.10
CA LYS A 263 7.34 -15.32 20.95
C LYS A 263 7.34 -14.96 22.44
N SER A 264 7.76 -13.74 22.77
CA SER A 264 7.83 -13.26 24.17
C SER A 264 6.48 -12.79 24.73
N GLY A 265 5.55 -12.38 23.86
CA GLY A 265 4.34 -11.68 24.24
C GLY A 265 4.55 -10.25 24.76
N GLN A 266 5.78 -9.75 24.73
CA GLN A 266 6.20 -8.45 25.26
C GLN A 266 6.21 -7.41 24.13
N TRP A 267 5.18 -6.60 24.03
CA TRP A 267 5.07 -5.55 22.99
C TRP A 267 5.42 -4.15 23.50
N ALA A 268 5.42 -3.93 24.80
CA ALA A 268 5.81 -2.65 25.38
C ALA A 268 7.30 -2.40 25.18
N ASP A 269 7.65 -1.13 24.93
CA ASP A 269 9.05 -0.72 24.97
C ASP A 269 9.53 -0.68 26.40
N GLU A 270 10.76 -1.17 26.63
CA GLU A 270 11.38 -1.17 27.95
C GLU A 270 12.28 0.06 28.10
N GLY A 271 12.08 0.78 29.22
CA GLY A 271 12.94 1.86 29.64
C GLY A 271 12.64 3.24 29.03
N ILE A 272 13.52 4.18 29.36
CA ILE A 272 13.48 5.55 28.87
C ILE A 272 14.37 5.66 27.65
N THR A 273 13.84 6.13 26.53
CA THR A 273 14.59 6.32 25.30
C THR A 273 14.95 7.80 25.09
N THR A 274 16.09 8.05 24.44
CA THR A 274 16.45 9.40 24.03
C THR A 274 15.71 9.77 22.75
N THR A 275 15.00 10.89 22.76
CA THR A 275 14.33 11.42 21.56
C THR A 275 15.38 12.07 20.67
N PRO A 276 15.56 11.58 19.41
CA PRO A 276 16.44 12.26 18.47
C PRO A 276 15.79 13.58 18.04
N VAL A 277 16.44 14.69 18.36
CA VAL A 277 16.08 16.00 17.81
C VAL A 277 16.94 16.28 16.59
N PRO A 278 16.42 16.98 15.56
CA PRO A 278 17.21 17.33 14.39
C PRO A 278 18.40 18.21 14.78
N GLU A 279 19.55 17.99 14.12
CA GLU A 279 20.79 18.73 14.41
C GLU A 279 20.64 20.25 14.30
N TRP A 280 19.80 20.72 13.38
CA TRP A 280 19.54 22.15 13.19
C TRP A 280 18.89 22.84 14.41
N TYR A 281 18.32 22.07 15.34
CA TYR A 281 17.66 22.63 16.54
C TYR A 281 18.62 23.42 17.45
N GLY A 282 19.90 23.12 17.41
CA GLY A 282 20.91 23.76 18.24
C GLY A 282 21.86 24.70 17.51
N TYR A 283 21.71 24.91 16.19
CA TYR A 283 22.70 25.67 15.42
C TYR A 283 22.80 27.16 15.84
N ASP A 284 21.72 27.77 16.32
CA ASP A 284 21.70 29.16 16.73
C ASP A 284 22.05 29.38 18.21
N GLU A 285 22.09 28.29 19.02
CA GLU A 285 22.25 28.33 20.48
C GLU A 285 23.59 27.78 20.97
N ILE A 286 24.31 27.03 20.13
CA ILE A 286 25.61 26.49 20.47
C ILE A 286 26.68 27.31 19.78
N ASP A 287 27.35 28.17 20.53
CA ASP A 287 28.59 28.81 20.11
C ASP A 287 29.59 27.71 19.73
N THR A 288 29.86 27.57 18.44
CA THR A 288 30.89 26.64 17.95
C THR A 288 32.22 27.22 18.47
N PRO A 289 32.99 26.55 19.35
CA PRO A 289 34.30 27.03 19.73
C PRO A 289 35.12 27.18 18.44
N GLU A 290 35.64 28.40 18.20
CA GLU A 290 36.59 28.63 17.13
C GLU A 290 37.76 27.63 17.27
N ILE A 291 37.86 26.72 16.32
CA ILE A 291 39.05 25.86 16.22
C ILE A 291 40.13 26.78 15.66
N GLU A 292 41.00 27.31 16.56
CA GLU A 292 42.23 27.94 16.16
C GLU A 292 43.07 26.91 15.40
N VAL A 293 43.36 27.20 14.12
CA VAL A 293 44.21 26.40 13.23
C VAL A 293 45.67 26.79 13.40
#